data_dcdb7e1355e3e97709f1f0f1f6f771dc
#
_entry.id   dcdb7e1355e3e97709f1f0f1f6f771dc
#
_cell.length_a   1.000
_cell.length_b   1.000
_cell.length_c   1.000
_cell.angle_alpha   90.00
_cell.angle_beta   90.00
_cell.angle_gamma   90.00
#
_symmetry.space_group_name_H-M   'P 1'
#
loop_
_entity.id
_entity.type
_entity.pdbx_description
1 polymer ?
#
loop_
_entity_poly.entity_id
_entity_poly.type
_entity_poly.pdbx_seq_one_letter_code
_entity_poly.pdbx_strand_id
1 'polypeptide(L)'
;MTTEPSEHRSTQALRHALDGTAMLFVGSGVGFLAKALSDEKLPNGRTLANLLHKEFGIDEGRHSLQRISQFALGKLGPDRLLALLRDRLKVVEVDDRLQTLYRLPWLRIYTTNYDDAIEYSRRGHCLVSSFTLTDDPSTAPQGAVVHLNGYIDSIKPDSFNKDAVLTDISYSVNEFQDSDWSHRFLVDIRTSRSIIFIGYSMADLDIVRLLLIDPEISRKTIIYVSPDTDDVELETLSSYGEVRTGGFDDLYTRLTDVSSSYVPVENALFTELRRIQVKERLGSASSAELVYRQLVYGRVAEKEFLLSAEPLPNTSYIGPRAQLTQALSAIDAGKGRDIFIHGELASGKSCACLLAAKHFINNDYEVYIASQGPHLF
;
A
#
# COMPACT_ATOMS: atom_id res chain seq x y z
N MET A 1 -29.22 -8.95 6.57
CA MET A 1 -27.98 -8.20 6.26
C MET A 1 -28.20 -6.80 6.82
N THR A 2 -27.67 -6.52 7.99
CA THR A 2 -27.74 -5.19 8.62
C THR A 2 -26.71 -4.31 7.90
N THR A 3 -27.18 -3.31 7.15
CA THR A 3 -26.34 -2.24 6.64
C THR A 3 -25.78 -1.48 7.83
N GLU A 4 -24.49 -1.65 8.11
CA GLU A 4 -23.80 -0.76 9.05
C GLU A 4 -23.89 0.67 8.49
N PRO A 5 -24.15 1.68 9.33
CA PRO A 5 -24.25 3.06 8.87
C PRO A 5 -22.95 3.50 8.16
N SER A 6 -23.06 4.22 7.05
CA SER A 6 -21.89 4.70 6.27
C SER A 6 -20.89 5.52 7.09
N GLU A 7 -21.36 6.17 8.13
CA GLU A 7 -20.55 6.92 9.11
C GLU A 7 -19.57 6.02 9.88
N HIS A 8 -19.90 4.75 10.06
CA HIS A 8 -19.04 3.78 10.77
C HIS A 8 -17.83 3.35 9.92
N ARG A 9 -17.98 3.18 8.59
CA ARG A 9 -16.89 2.71 7.73
C ARG A 9 -15.77 3.74 7.56
N SER A 10 -16.10 5.00 7.30
CA SER A 10 -15.10 6.07 7.19
C SER A 10 -14.34 6.29 8.49
N THR A 11 -15.04 6.27 9.64
CA THR A 11 -14.41 6.34 10.97
C THR A 11 -13.46 5.16 11.20
N GLN A 12 -13.87 3.96 10.83
CA GLN A 12 -13.04 2.76 10.95
C GLN A 12 -11.83 2.81 10.03
N ALA A 13 -11.97 3.34 8.80
CA ALA A 13 -10.86 3.51 7.87
C ALA A 13 -9.78 4.45 8.44
N LEU A 14 -10.17 5.51 9.13
CA LEU A 14 -9.25 6.42 9.78
C LEU A 14 -8.53 5.78 10.99
N ARG A 15 -9.22 4.92 11.76
CA ARG A 15 -8.55 4.10 12.79
C ARG A 15 -7.52 3.16 12.17
N HIS A 16 -7.83 2.52 11.05
CA HIS A 16 -6.87 1.69 10.33
C HIS A 16 -5.69 2.50 9.78
N ALA A 17 -5.87 3.79 9.46
CA ALA A 17 -4.77 4.68 9.09
C ALA A 17 -3.85 4.97 10.30
N LEU A 18 -4.43 5.22 11.46
CA LEU A 18 -3.69 5.40 12.72
C LEU A 18 -2.96 4.12 13.16
N ASP A 19 -3.53 2.95 12.87
CA ASP A 19 -2.93 1.63 13.15
C ASP A 19 -1.86 1.19 12.12
N GLY A 20 -1.64 1.95 11.04
CA GLY A 20 -0.67 1.58 10.00
C GLY A 20 -1.14 0.45 9.06
N THR A 21 -2.44 0.16 9.04
CA THR A 21 -3.02 -0.94 8.25
C THR A 21 -3.89 -0.46 7.08
N ALA A 22 -4.03 0.85 6.89
CA ALA A 22 -4.71 1.45 5.76
C ALA A 22 -3.72 1.90 4.67
N MET A 23 -4.20 1.92 3.44
CA MET A 23 -3.51 2.46 2.28
C MET A 23 -4.09 3.83 1.92
N LEU A 24 -3.24 4.78 1.55
CA LEU A 24 -3.63 6.09 1.05
C LEU A 24 -3.35 6.17 -0.45
N PHE A 25 -4.30 6.68 -1.21
CA PHE A 25 -4.12 7.06 -2.61
C PHE A 25 -4.38 8.57 -2.77
N VAL A 26 -3.36 9.29 -3.25
CA VAL A 26 -3.40 10.75 -3.36
C VAL A 26 -3.42 11.17 -4.83
N GLY A 27 -4.36 12.02 -5.20
CA GLY A 27 -4.37 12.70 -6.48
C GLY A 27 -4.08 14.19 -6.35
N SER A 28 -3.98 14.89 -7.48
CA SER A 28 -3.62 16.31 -7.55
C SER A 28 -4.69 17.27 -7.00
N GLY A 29 -5.89 16.76 -6.69
CA GLY A 29 -6.97 17.57 -6.13
C GLY A 29 -6.70 18.16 -4.74
N VAL A 30 -5.67 17.70 -4.01
CA VAL A 30 -5.22 18.31 -2.74
C VAL A 30 -4.06 19.30 -2.91
N GLY A 31 -3.58 19.49 -4.14
CA GLY A 31 -2.44 20.36 -4.44
C GLY A 31 -2.62 21.83 -3.99
N PHE A 32 -3.87 22.30 -3.86
CA PHE A 32 -4.15 23.64 -3.36
C PHE A 32 -3.71 23.87 -1.90
N LEU A 33 -3.35 22.83 -1.17
CA LEU A 33 -2.83 22.85 0.20
C LEU A 33 -1.31 22.93 0.27
N ALA A 34 -0.64 23.03 -0.86
CA ALA A 34 0.82 23.16 -0.93
C ALA A 34 1.23 24.23 -1.93
N LYS A 35 2.43 24.81 -1.73
CA LYS A 35 3.03 25.80 -2.64
C LYS A 35 4.32 25.28 -3.25
N ALA A 36 4.49 25.61 -4.52
CA ALA A 36 5.69 25.31 -5.30
C ALA A 36 6.77 26.39 -5.16
N LEU A 37 7.94 26.17 -5.74
CA LEU A 37 9.03 27.14 -5.84
C LEU A 37 8.58 28.48 -6.46
N SER A 38 7.64 28.44 -7.40
CA SER A 38 6.99 29.62 -7.98
C SER A 38 6.15 30.45 -7.01
N ASP A 39 6.03 30.06 -5.74
CA ASP A 39 5.12 30.62 -4.73
C ASP A 39 3.62 30.50 -5.09
N GLU A 40 3.29 29.72 -6.12
CA GLU A 40 1.93 29.37 -6.50
C GLU A 40 1.53 28.03 -5.89
N LYS A 41 0.21 27.78 -5.81
CA LYS A 41 -0.31 26.47 -5.40
C LYS A 41 0.08 25.39 -6.39
N LEU A 42 0.27 24.16 -5.91
CA LEU A 42 0.55 23.02 -6.79
C LEU A 42 -0.60 22.86 -7.81
N PRO A 43 -0.27 22.74 -9.10
CA PRO A 43 -1.27 22.57 -10.14
C PRO A 43 -1.84 21.15 -10.14
N ASN A 44 -3.14 21.04 -10.41
CA ASN A 44 -3.69 19.78 -10.90
C ASN A 44 -3.36 19.58 -12.39
N GLY A 45 -3.71 18.40 -12.94
CA GLY A 45 -3.39 18.09 -14.34
C GLY A 45 -3.93 19.11 -15.35
N ARG A 46 -5.14 19.64 -15.15
CA ARG A 46 -5.73 20.68 -16.01
C ARG A 46 -4.98 22.00 -15.89
N THR A 47 -4.69 22.43 -14.67
CA THR A 47 -3.95 23.66 -14.43
C THR A 47 -2.53 23.57 -15.00
N LEU A 48 -1.86 22.42 -14.87
CA LEU A 48 -0.53 22.22 -15.45
C LEU A 48 -0.59 22.26 -16.99
N ALA A 49 -1.61 21.68 -17.60
CA ALA A 49 -1.81 21.79 -19.05
C ALA A 49 -2.01 23.26 -19.48
N ASN A 50 -2.80 24.03 -18.74
CA ASN A 50 -3.04 25.45 -19.02
C ASN A 50 -1.79 26.31 -18.85
N LEU A 51 -0.94 26.01 -17.87
CA LEU A 51 0.36 26.66 -17.73
C LEU A 51 1.25 26.42 -18.94
N LEU A 52 1.28 25.18 -19.46
CA LEU A 52 2.00 24.87 -20.69
C LEU A 52 1.39 25.54 -21.93
N HIS A 53 0.05 25.60 -22.04
CA HIS A 53 -0.61 26.33 -23.13
C HIS A 53 -0.21 27.81 -23.13
N LYS A 54 -0.22 28.46 -21.96
CA LYS A 54 0.17 29.86 -21.80
C LYS A 54 1.60 30.12 -22.19
N GLU A 55 2.53 29.21 -21.86
CA GLU A 55 3.94 29.32 -22.23
C GLU A 55 4.16 29.40 -23.74
N PHE A 56 3.27 28.77 -24.54
CA PHE A 56 3.34 28.77 -26.00
C PHE A 56 2.31 29.66 -26.69
N GLY A 57 1.56 30.47 -25.93
CA GLY A 57 0.49 31.33 -26.49
C GLY A 57 -0.64 30.52 -27.15
N ILE A 58 -0.94 29.34 -26.63
CA ILE A 58 -2.03 28.47 -27.07
C ILE A 58 -3.25 28.67 -26.16
N ASP A 59 -4.45 28.62 -26.71
CA ASP A 59 -5.69 28.77 -25.93
C ASP A 59 -5.80 27.65 -24.88
N GLU A 60 -6.20 28.03 -23.67
CA GLU A 60 -6.36 27.11 -22.55
C GLU A 60 -7.42 26.04 -22.85
N GLY A 61 -7.15 24.81 -22.37
CA GLY A 61 -8.07 23.68 -22.54
C GLY A 61 -8.13 23.07 -23.94
N ARG A 62 -7.32 23.58 -24.92
CA ARG A 62 -7.35 23.09 -26.29
C ARG A 62 -6.78 21.67 -26.45
N HIS A 63 -5.82 21.29 -25.62
CA HIS A 63 -5.17 19.99 -25.68
C HIS A 63 -5.08 19.36 -24.27
N SER A 64 -5.01 18.02 -24.22
CA SER A 64 -4.75 17.30 -22.96
C SER A 64 -3.35 17.61 -22.42
N LEU A 65 -3.12 17.32 -21.15
CA LEU A 65 -1.81 17.48 -20.52
C LEU A 65 -0.73 16.69 -21.29
N GLN A 66 -1.03 15.46 -21.68
CA GLN A 66 -0.11 14.60 -22.42
C GLN A 66 0.31 15.21 -23.76
N ARG A 67 -0.69 15.72 -24.51
CA ARG A 67 -0.47 16.31 -25.83
C ARG A 67 0.35 17.59 -25.76
N ILE A 68 0.03 18.50 -24.83
CA ILE A 68 0.78 19.75 -24.70
C ILE A 68 2.17 19.51 -24.13
N SER A 69 2.34 18.54 -23.24
CA SER A 69 3.65 18.16 -22.70
C SER A 69 4.56 17.52 -23.79
N GLN A 70 3.99 16.70 -24.68
CA GLN A 70 4.73 16.18 -25.84
C GLN A 70 5.22 17.31 -26.76
N PHE A 71 4.36 18.29 -27.01
CA PHE A 71 4.72 19.47 -27.81
C PHE A 71 5.81 20.29 -27.10
N ALA A 72 5.65 20.55 -25.81
CA ALA A 72 6.61 21.29 -25.00
C ALA A 72 7.99 20.61 -24.98
N LEU A 73 8.02 19.27 -24.82
CA LEU A 73 9.25 18.49 -24.86
C LEU A 73 9.97 18.66 -26.21
N GLY A 74 9.23 18.60 -27.32
CA GLY A 74 9.79 18.80 -28.66
C GLY A 74 10.30 20.21 -28.92
N LYS A 75 9.71 21.25 -28.28
CA LYS A 75 10.08 22.66 -28.47
C LYS A 75 11.18 23.15 -27.53
N LEU A 76 11.11 22.78 -26.26
CA LEU A 76 12.04 23.25 -25.22
C LEU A 76 13.23 22.32 -25.03
N GLY A 77 13.08 21.05 -25.38
CA GLY A 77 13.98 19.98 -24.94
C GLY A 77 13.76 19.58 -23.49
N PRO A 78 14.32 18.42 -23.09
CA PRO A 78 14.04 17.84 -21.76
C PRO A 78 14.54 18.71 -20.59
N ASP A 79 15.71 19.34 -20.72
CA ASP A 79 16.29 20.16 -19.64
C ASP A 79 15.41 21.36 -19.29
N ARG A 80 14.97 22.12 -20.30
CA ARG A 80 14.16 23.32 -20.08
C ARG A 80 12.74 22.97 -19.60
N LEU A 81 12.16 21.90 -20.18
CA LEU A 81 10.87 21.42 -19.71
C LEU A 81 10.96 20.95 -18.26
N LEU A 82 11.97 20.18 -17.89
CA LEU A 82 12.17 19.74 -16.51
C LEU A 82 12.39 20.92 -15.54
N ALA A 83 13.14 21.94 -15.95
CA ALA A 83 13.31 23.15 -15.14
C ALA A 83 11.98 23.86 -14.89
N LEU A 84 11.13 24.00 -15.92
CA LEU A 84 9.78 24.55 -15.79
C LEU A 84 8.90 23.71 -14.86
N LEU A 85 8.92 22.38 -15.03
CA LEU A 85 8.16 21.46 -14.17
C LEU A 85 8.63 21.55 -12.70
N ARG A 86 9.94 21.64 -12.46
CA ARG A 86 10.49 21.80 -11.10
C ARG A 86 10.03 23.10 -10.42
N ASP A 87 9.99 24.20 -11.18
CA ASP A 87 9.48 25.46 -10.67
C ASP A 87 8.03 25.36 -10.18
N ARG A 88 7.22 24.52 -10.81
CA ARG A 88 5.78 24.36 -10.57
C ARG A 88 5.41 23.19 -9.67
N LEU A 89 6.28 22.22 -9.47
CA LEU A 89 5.98 20.98 -8.77
C LEU A 89 6.88 20.71 -7.55
N LYS A 90 8.02 21.43 -7.43
CA LYS A 90 8.89 21.30 -6.28
C LYS A 90 8.33 22.13 -5.12
N VAL A 91 8.07 21.46 -3.99
CA VAL A 91 7.33 22.03 -2.87
C VAL A 91 8.23 22.83 -1.91
N VAL A 92 7.76 23.97 -1.46
CA VAL A 92 8.40 24.84 -0.45
C VAL A 92 7.56 25.01 0.82
N GLU A 93 6.23 24.79 0.72
CA GLU A 93 5.32 24.94 1.85
C GLU A 93 4.16 23.95 1.71
N VAL A 94 3.72 23.33 2.81
CA VAL A 94 2.54 22.44 2.87
C VAL A 94 1.72 22.84 4.09
N ASP A 95 0.40 22.92 3.94
CA ASP A 95 -0.57 23.15 5.03
C ASP A 95 -0.40 22.08 6.12
N ASP A 96 -0.39 22.48 7.39
CA ASP A 96 -0.15 21.59 8.54
C ASP A 96 -1.15 20.44 8.62
N ARG A 97 -2.38 20.64 8.15
CA ARG A 97 -3.42 19.61 8.10
C ARG A 97 -3.06 18.51 7.10
N LEU A 98 -2.55 18.88 5.92
CA LEU A 98 -2.09 17.93 4.91
C LEU A 98 -0.81 17.22 5.37
N GLN A 99 0.11 17.94 6.04
CA GLN A 99 1.27 17.32 6.68
C GLN A 99 0.85 16.26 7.70
N THR A 100 -0.15 16.57 8.54
CA THR A 100 -0.69 15.64 9.54
C THR A 100 -1.19 14.35 8.87
N LEU A 101 -1.96 14.46 7.78
CA LEU A 101 -2.43 13.30 7.02
C LEU A 101 -1.26 12.47 6.47
N TYR A 102 -0.27 13.11 5.85
CA TYR A 102 0.85 12.41 5.23
C TYR A 102 1.79 11.72 6.24
N ARG A 103 1.85 12.23 7.47
CA ARG A 103 2.67 11.67 8.56
C ARG A 103 2.06 10.46 9.25
N LEU A 104 0.80 10.11 9.00
CA LEU A 104 0.21 8.89 9.55
C LEU A 104 1.02 7.65 9.11
N PRO A 105 0.98 6.59 9.91
CA PRO A 105 1.76 5.37 9.65
C PRO A 105 1.12 4.48 8.57
N TRP A 106 0.89 5.03 7.38
CA TRP A 106 0.26 4.31 6.27
C TRP A 106 0.95 2.98 5.97
N LEU A 107 0.20 1.96 5.58
CA LEU A 107 0.76 0.74 5.01
C LEU A 107 1.59 1.09 3.76
N ARG A 108 1.03 1.94 2.88
CA ARG A 108 1.67 2.50 1.69
C ARG A 108 0.91 3.74 1.22
N ILE A 109 1.62 4.65 0.58
CA ILE A 109 1.01 5.80 -0.08
C ILE A 109 1.26 5.67 -1.58
N TYR A 110 0.20 5.63 -2.37
CA TYR A 110 0.25 5.68 -3.82
C TYR A 110 -0.18 7.06 -4.31
N THR A 111 0.45 7.53 -5.37
CA THR A 111 0.09 8.80 -5.99
C THR A 111 0.37 8.79 -7.49
N THR A 112 -0.48 9.51 -8.23
CA THR A 112 -0.22 9.87 -9.63
C THR A 112 0.41 11.25 -9.76
N ASN A 113 0.64 11.94 -8.65
CA ASN A 113 1.26 13.26 -8.64
C ASN A 113 2.76 13.16 -8.87
N TYR A 114 3.30 14.18 -9.53
CA TYR A 114 4.75 14.30 -9.78
C TYR A 114 5.47 15.07 -8.67
N ASP A 115 4.74 15.86 -7.86
CA ASP A 115 5.27 16.73 -6.82
C ASP A 115 5.86 15.96 -5.62
N ASP A 116 6.60 16.65 -4.76
CA ASP A 116 7.22 16.11 -3.55
C ASP A 116 6.51 16.51 -2.25
N ALA A 117 5.21 16.82 -2.30
CA ALA A 117 4.45 17.28 -1.13
C ALA A 117 4.41 16.24 0.01
N ILE A 118 4.35 14.96 -0.33
CA ILE A 118 4.34 13.86 0.63
C ILE A 118 5.72 13.77 1.32
N GLU A 119 6.78 13.76 0.54
CA GLU A 119 8.17 13.71 1.01
C GLU A 119 8.52 14.93 1.85
N TYR A 120 8.16 16.13 1.36
CA TYR A 120 8.34 17.37 2.10
C TYR A 120 7.69 17.30 3.49
N SER A 121 6.45 16.84 3.55
CA SER A 121 5.68 16.73 4.79
C SER A 121 6.27 15.75 5.78
N ARG A 122 6.94 14.70 5.30
CA ARG A 122 7.49 13.60 6.12
C ARG A 122 8.95 13.81 6.53
N ARG A 123 9.65 14.79 5.97
CA ARG A 123 11.05 15.10 6.33
C ARG A 123 11.18 15.36 7.82
N GLY A 124 12.16 14.72 8.46
CA GLY A 124 12.44 14.87 9.88
C GLY A 124 11.47 14.15 10.83
N HIS A 125 10.41 13.47 10.30
CA HIS A 125 9.46 12.70 11.11
C HIS A 125 9.61 11.20 10.95
N CYS A 126 9.92 10.73 9.75
CA CYS A 126 10.14 9.32 9.47
C CYS A 126 11.08 9.16 8.28
N LEU A 127 11.59 7.94 8.09
CA LEU A 127 12.31 7.61 6.86
C LEU A 127 11.34 7.73 5.68
N VAL A 128 11.72 8.53 4.68
CA VAL A 128 10.97 8.69 3.45
C VAL A 128 11.64 7.83 2.39
N SER A 129 10.90 6.85 1.88
CA SER A 129 11.33 6.00 0.78
C SER A 129 10.37 6.18 -0.37
N SER A 130 10.81 6.86 -1.43
CA SER A 130 10.00 7.12 -2.63
C SER A 130 10.41 6.19 -3.75
N PHE A 131 9.42 5.68 -4.45
CA PHE A 131 9.54 4.71 -5.53
C PHE A 131 8.79 5.21 -6.76
N THR A 132 9.26 4.79 -7.92
CA THR A 132 8.62 4.99 -9.22
C THR A 132 8.35 3.63 -9.86
N LEU A 133 7.67 3.57 -10.99
CA LEU A 133 7.38 2.31 -11.69
C LEU A 133 8.64 1.55 -12.13
N THR A 134 9.79 2.21 -12.20
CA THR A 134 11.08 1.60 -12.60
C THR A 134 11.84 0.96 -11.44
N ASP A 135 11.39 1.16 -10.20
CA ASP A 135 12.03 0.62 -9.01
C ASP A 135 11.47 -0.76 -8.65
N ASP A 136 12.29 -1.58 -7.97
CA ASP A 136 11.87 -2.90 -7.50
C ASP A 136 10.91 -2.81 -6.30
N PRO A 137 9.62 -3.23 -6.45
CA PRO A 137 8.65 -3.17 -5.36
C PRO A 137 8.97 -4.09 -4.18
N SER A 138 9.83 -5.10 -4.37
CA SER A 138 10.21 -6.02 -3.28
C SER A 138 11.02 -5.34 -2.19
N THR A 139 11.68 -4.24 -2.52
CA THR A 139 12.53 -3.46 -1.60
C THR A 139 11.74 -2.38 -0.84
N ALA A 140 10.47 -2.16 -1.19
CA ALA A 140 9.66 -1.08 -0.61
C ALA A 140 9.20 -1.40 0.82
N PRO A 141 9.64 -0.62 1.83
CA PRO A 141 9.23 -0.80 3.21
C PRO A 141 7.78 -0.37 3.43
N GLN A 142 7.22 -0.69 4.61
CA GLN A 142 5.97 -0.09 5.04
C GLN A 142 6.09 1.44 5.05
N GLY A 143 5.03 2.12 4.64
CA GLY A 143 5.00 3.58 4.55
C GLY A 143 5.73 4.16 3.33
N ALA A 144 6.24 3.33 2.41
CA ALA A 144 6.82 3.84 1.17
C ALA A 144 5.80 4.63 0.35
N VAL A 145 6.30 5.65 -0.35
CA VAL A 145 5.54 6.47 -1.29
C VAL A 145 5.82 5.97 -2.71
N VAL A 146 4.77 5.71 -3.49
CA VAL A 146 4.89 5.17 -4.84
C VAL A 146 4.28 6.14 -5.85
N HIS A 147 5.11 6.74 -6.67
CA HIS A 147 4.72 7.66 -7.73
C HIS A 147 4.48 6.90 -9.03
N LEU A 148 3.21 6.67 -9.37
CA LEU A 148 2.82 5.87 -10.53
C LEU A 148 3.11 6.57 -11.87
N ASN A 149 3.09 7.91 -11.90
CA ASN A 149 3.35 8.70 -13.11
C ASN A 149 4.76 9.32 -13.15
N GLY A 150 5.60 9.03 -12.15
CA GLY A 150 6.93 9.61 -12.00
C GLY A 150 7.03 10.64 -10.89
N TYR A 151 8.23 10.90 -10.45
CA TYR A 151 8.57 11.72 -9.29
C TYR A 151 9.56 12.82 -9.68
N ILE A 152 9.24 14.09 -9.40
CA ILE A 152 9.98 15.25 -9.91
C ILE A 152 11.48 15.23 -9.58
N ASP A 153 11.87 14.64 -8.42
CA ASP A 153 13.27 14.55 -8.04
C ASP A 153 14.00 13.38 -8.73
N SER A 154 13.28 12.38 -9.24
CA SER A 154 13.87 11.23 -9.95
C SER A 154 13.95 11.43 -11.47
N ILE A 155 13.15 12.36 -12.03
CA ILE A 155 13.12 12.60 -13.49
C ILE A 155 14.45 13.20 -13.94
N LYS A 156 15.06 12.56 -14.98
CA LYS A 156 16.29 13.01 -15.60
C LYS A 156 16.04 13.43 -17.05
N PRO A 157 16.76 14.43 -17.58
CA PRO A 157 16.62 14.85 -18.97
C PRO A 157 16.84 13.70 -19.97
N ASP A 158 17.88 12.89 -19.77
CA ASP A 158 18.27 11.82 -20.68
C ASP A 158 17.27 10.65 -20.71
N SER A 159 16.45 10.50 -19.70
CA SER A 159 15.44 9.43 -19.57
C SER A 159 14.02 9.96 -19.34
N PHE A 160 13.75 11.21 -19.74
CA PHE A 160 12.51 11.93 -19.41
C PHE A 160 11.22 11.11 -19.68
N ASN A 161 11.08 10.53 -20.88
CA ASN A 161 9.90 9.72 -21.24
C ASN A 161 9.82 8.37 -20.51
N LYS A 162 10.92 7.91 -19.94
CA LYS A 162 10.95 6.70 -19.11
C LYS A 162 10.60 7.01 -17.66
N ASP A 163 11.10 8.15 -17.16
CA ASP A 163 10.98 8.53 -15.74
C ASP A 163 9.66 9.24 -15.44
N ALA A 164 8.98 9.80 -16.47
CA ALA A 164 7.71 10.52 -16.32
C ALA A 164 6.66 10.08 -17.34
N VAL A 165 5.52 9.63 -16.86
CA VAL A 165 4.32 9.31 -17.66
C VAL A 165 3.53 10.61 -17.90
N LEU A 166 4.10 11.53 -18.68
CA LEU A 166 3.58 12.88 -18.90
C LEU A 166 3.25 13.21 -20.35
N THR A 167 3.86 12.51 -21.31
CA THR A 167 3.69 12.75 -22.74
C THR A 167 2.85 11.66 -23.40
N ASP A 168 2.32 11.90 -24.59
CA ASP A 168 1.62 10.87 -25.38
C ASP A 168 2.49 9.61 -25.58
N ILE A 169 3.78 9.80 -25.79
CA ILE A 169 4.74 8.68 -25.98
C ILE A 169 4.92 7.93 -24.67
N SER A 170 5.20 8.62 -23.56
CA SER A 170 5.43 7.96 -22.28
C SER A 170 4.18 7.21 -21.79
N TYR A 171 2.99 7.74 -22.08
CA TYR A 171 1.72 7.09 -21.74
C TYR A 171 1.49 5.78 -22.51
N SER A 172 1.99 5.71 -23.78
CA SER A 172 1.87 4.50 -24.61
C SER A 172 2.94 3.44 -24.36
N VAL A 173 4.02 3.78 -23.66
CA VAL A 173 5.16 2.86 -23.41
C VAL A 173 5.21 2.39 -21.95
N ASN A 174 4.77 3.22 -21.01
CA ASN A 174 4.80 2.91 -19.59
C ASN A 174 3.39 2.47 -19.12
N GLU A 175 3.03 1.24 -19.43
CA GLU A 175 1.78 0.67 -18.95
C GLU A 175 1.95 0.20 -17.49
N PHE A 176 1.20 0.83 -16.58
CA PHE A 176 1.17 0.40 -15.17
C PHE A 176 0.83 -1.08 -15.03
N GLN A 177 -0.07 -1.60 -15.88
CA GLN A 177 -0.51 -2.99 -15.84
C GLN A 177 0.63 -4.01 -16.02
N ASP A 178 1.62 -3.69 -16.85
CA ASP A 178 2.76 -4.56 -17.14
C ASP A 178 3.92 -4.39 -16.16
N SER A 179 3.79 -3.44 -15.22
CA SER A 179 4.82 -3.20 -14.20
C SER A 179 4.69 -4.16 -13.00
N ASP A 180 5.82 -4.45 -12.36
CA ASP A 180 5.84 -5.20 -11.09
C ASP A 180 5.04 -4.48 -9.99
N TRP A 181 4.88 -3.15 -10.11
CA TRP A 181 4.07 -2.35 -9.19
C TRP A 181 2.57 -2.57 -9.33
N SER A 182 2.05 -2.99 -10.49
CA SER A 182 0.64 -3.36 -10.60
C SER A 182 0.31 -4.59 -9.75
N HIS A 183 1.22 -5.56 -9.76
CA HIS A 183 1.10 -6.76 -8.94
C HIS A 183 1.21 -6.42 -7.44
N ARG A 184 2.18 -5.58 -7.08
CA ARG A 184 2.34 -5.10 -5.71
C ARG A 184 1.15 -4.29 -5.23
N PHE A 185 0.61 -3.40 -6.05
CA PHE A 185 -0.59 -2.64 -5.75
C PHE A 185 -1.78 -3.57 -5.48
N LEU A 186 -1.97 -4.60 -6.30
CA LEU A 186 -3.02 -5.60 -6.08
C LEU A 186 -2.85 -6.33 -4.73
N VAL A 187 -1.63 -6.67 -4.35
CA VAL A 187 -1.34 -7.26 -3.03
C VAL A 187 -1.69 -6.25 -1.93
N ASP A 188 -1.21 -5.01 -2.04
CA ASP A 188 -1.43 -3.97 -1.04
C ASP A 188 -2.92 -3.63 -0.86
N ILE A 189 -3.71 -3.51 -1.95
CA ILE A 189 -5.16 -3.30 -1.86
C ILE A 189 -5.91 -4.50 -1.26
N ARG A 190 -5.43 -5.72 -1.44
CA ARG A 190 -6.02 -6.92 -0.81
C ARG A 190 -5.68 -7.04 0.66
N THR A 191 -4.44 -6.74 1.05
CA THR A 191 -3.95 -6.91 2.42
C THR A 191 -4.26 -5.72 3.33
N SER A 192 -4.43 -4.52 2.78
CA SER A 192 -4.85 -3.36 3.58
C SER A 192 -6.23 -3.58 4.18
N ARG A 193 -6.44 -3.05 5.39
CA ARG A 193 -7.75 -3.08 6.05
C ARG A 193 -8.72 -2.05 5.49
N SER A 194 -8.20 -0.92 5.02
CA SER A 194 -8.95 0.12 4.35
C SER A 194 -8.11 0.81 3.29
N ILE A 195 -8.78 1.37 2.30
CA ILE A 195 -8.18 2.14 1.21
C ILE A 195 -8.86 3.51 1.22
N ILE A 196 -8.07 4.57 1.32
CA ILE A 196 -8.58 5.95 1.33
C ILE A 196 -8.05 6.66 0.10
N PHE A 197 -8.97 7.17 -0.72
CA PHE A 197 -8.67 8.04 -1.87
C PHE A 197 -8.98 9.48 -1.51
N ILE A 198 -8.07 10.39 -1.84
CA ILE A 198 -8.25 11.84 -1.66
C ILE A 198 -7.67 12.62 -2.83
N GLY A 199 -8.45 13.56 -3.36
CA GLY A 199 -8.03 14.41 -4.48
C GLY A 199 -7.74 13.68 -5.79
N TYR A 200 -8.25 12.48 -5.96
CA TYR A 200 -8.07 11.63 -7.12
C TYR A 200 -9.38 11.47 -7.90
N SER A 201 -9.32 11.70 -9.21
CA SER A 201 -10.52 11.74 -10.07
C SER A 201 -11.03 10.36 -10.50
N MET A 202 -10.36 9.27 -10.15
CA MET A 202 -10.68 7.91 -10.65
C MET A 202 -10.73 7.79 -12.18
N ALA A 203 -10.03 8.67 -12.89
CA ALA A 203 -10.01 8.67 -14.36
C ALA A 203 -9.08 7.60 -14.96
N ASP A 204 -8.18 7.05 -14.16
CA ASP A 204 -7.25 6.03 -14.59
C ASP A 204 -7.91 4.65 -14.54
N LEU A 205 -8.20 4.11 -15.73
CA LEU A 205 -8.89 2.82 -15.89
C LEU A 205 -8.11 1.64 -15.32
N ASP A 206 -6.78 1.72 -15.25
CA ASP A 206 -5.95 0.63 -14.74
C ASP A 206 -6.12 0.48 -13.23
N ILE A 207 -6.18 1.60 -12.52
CA ILE A 207 -6.47 1.61 -11.08
C ILE A 207 -7.91 1.17 -10.82
N VAL A 208 -8.87 1.71 -11.57
CA VAL A 208 -10.30 1.38 -11.42
C VAL A 208 -10.55 -0.11 -11.65
N ARG A 209 -9.94 -0.71 -12.67
CA ARG A 209 -10.06 -2.17 -12.92
C ARG A 209 -9.61 -3.00 -11.72
N LEU A 210 -8.51 -2.62 -11.07
CA LEU A 210 -8.00 -3.34 -9.90
C LEU A 210 -8.96 -3.24 -8.70
N LEU A 211 -9.64 -2.11 -8.53
CA LEU A 211 -10.66 -1.94 -7.48
C LEU A 211 -11.92 -2.80 -7.72
N LEU A 212 -12.23 -3.10 -8.99
CA LEU A 212 -13.41 -3.87 -9.37
C LEU A 212 -13.17 -5.40 -9.40
N ILE A 213 -11.93 -5.87 -9.21
CA ILE A 213 -11.61 -7.31 -9.25
C ILE A 213 -12.39 -8.09 -8.18
N ASP A 214 -12.60 -7.49 -7.00
CA ASP A 214 -13.21 -8.15 -5.86
C ASP A 214 -14.15 -7.18 -5.12
N PRO A 215 -15.43 -7.54 -4.91
CA PRO A 215 -16.37 -6.69 -4.15
C PRO A 215 -15.91 -6.35 -2.72
N GLU A 216 -15.06 -7.16 -2.12
CA GLU A 216 -14.49 -6.85 -0.79
C GLU A 216 -13.57 -5.62 -0.83
N ILE A 217 -12.95 -5.32 -1.98
CA ILE A 217 -12.10 -4.14 -2.14
C ILE A 217 -12.97 -2.87 -2.09
N SER A 218 -14.08 -2.83 -2.81
CA SER A 218 -14.99 -1.68 -2.80
C SER A 218 -15.63 -1.45 -1.42
N ARG A 219 -15.90 -2.51 -0.65
CA ARG A 219 -16.44 -2.41 0.72
C ARG A 219 -15.50 -1.72 1.70
N LYS A 220 -14.20 -1.80 1.51
CA LYS A 220 -13.18 -1.18 2.37
C LYS A 220 -12.58 0.09 1.77
N THR A 221 -13.09 0.55 0.63
CA THR A 221 -12.63 1.76 -0.06
C THR A 221 -13.50 2.94 0.33
N ILE A 222 -12.86 4.05 0.71
CA ILE A 222 -13.47 5.34 1.01
C ILE A 222 -12.88 6.38 0.06
N ILE A 223 -13.74 7.13 -0.61
CA ILE A 223 -13.37 8.11 -1.63
C ILE A 223 -13.83 9.50 -1.18
N TYR A 224 -12.89 10.38 -0.85
CA TYR A 224 -13.17 11.76 -0.50
C TYR A 224 -13.11 12.64 -1.75
N VAL A 225 -14.23 13.24 -2.09
CA VAL A 225 -14.40 14.10 -3.27
C VAL A 225 -14.79 15.52 -2.88
N SER A 226 -14.58 16.48 -3.80
CA SER A 226 -14.99 17.87 -3.60
C SER A 226 -16.49 17.98 -3.28
N PRO A 227 -16.89 18.97 -2.46
CA PRO A 227 -18.33 19.29 -2.28
C PRO A 227 -19.06 19.64 -3.58
N ASP A 228 -18.33 20.13 -4.58
CA ASP A 228 -18.87 20.55 -5.87
C ASP A 228 -18.94 19.41 -6.90
N THR A 229 -18.67 18.17 -6.51
CA THR A 229 -18.76 16.99 -7.40
C THR A 229 -20.21 16.76 -7.80
N ASP A 230 -20.47 16.61 -9.09
CA ASP A 230 -21.83 16.43 -9.62
C ASP A 230 -22.41 15.02 -9.37
N ASP A 231 -23.73 14.90 -9.47
CA ASP A 231 -24.44 13.66 -9.16
C ASP A 231 -24.03 12.48 -10.06
N VAL A 232 -23.66 12.73 -11.32
CA VAL A 232 -23.23 11.67 -12.26
C VAL A 232 -21.89 11.09 -11.83
N GLU A 233 -20.96 11.96 -11.43
CA GLU A 233 -19.66 11.54 -10.91
C GLU A 233 -19.83 10.82 -9.56
N LEU A 234 -20.70 11.32 -8.67
CA LEU A 234 -20.98 10.67 -7.38
C LEU A 234 -21.55 9.26 -7.56
N GLU A 235 -22.52 9.07 -8.45
CA GLU A 235 -23.10 7.77 -8.75
C GLU A 235 -22.05 6.80 -9.32
N THR A 236 -21.23 7.28 -10.25
CA THR A 236 -20.14 6.49 -10.83
C THR A 236 -19.15 6.03 -9.76
N LEU A 237 -18.68 6.95 -8.92
CA LEU A 237 -17.71 6.68 -7.87
C LEU A 237 -18.24 5.74 -6.79
N SER A 238 -19.56 5.76 -6.53
CA SER A 238 -20.21 4.87 -5.57
C SER A 238 -20.05 3.38 -5.92
N SER A 239 -19.78 3.07 -7.19
CA SER A 239 -19.48 1.72 -7.64
C SER A 239 -18.11 1.21 -7.15
N TYR A 240 -17.20 2.12 -6.79
CA TYR A 240 -15.83 1.78 -6.38
C TYR A 240 -15.61 1.78 -4.86
N GLY A 241 -16.53 2.42 -4.12
CA GLY A 241 -16.42 2.52 -2.66
C GLY A 241 -17.47 3.44 -2.04
N GLU A 242 -17.29 3.73 -0.76
CA GLU A 242 -18.07 4.75 -0.07
C GLU A 242 -17.59 6.15 -0.47
N VAL A 243 -18.47 6.98 -1.01
CA VAL A 243 -18.15 8.35 -1.42
C VAL A 243 -18.48 9.34 -0.29
N ARG A 244 -17.56 10.26 -0.01
CA ARG A 244 -17.68 11.34 0.97
C ARG A 244 -17.48 12.68 0.27
N THR A 245 -18.50 13.53 0.27
CA THR A 245 -18.55 14.79 -0.49
C THR A 245 -17.94 16.00 0.21
N GLY A 246 -17.36 15.84 1.39
CA GLY A 246 -16.75 16.95 2.13
C GLY A 246 -15.27 17.22 1.79
N GLY A 247 -14.70 16.48 0.85
CA GLY A 247 -13.31 16.64 0.42
C GLY A 247 -12.30 16.47 1.54
N PHE A 248 -11.21 17.25 1.45
CA PHE A 248 -10.14 17.22 2.45
C PHE A 248 -10.60 17.71 3.84
N ASP A 249 -11.49 18.69 3.90
CA ASP A 249 -11.93 19.26 5.17
C ASP A 249 -12.77 18.26 5.98
N ASP A 250 -13.64 17.46 5.33
CA ASP A 250 -14.37 16.36 6.00
C ASP A 250 -13.41 15.26 6.48
N LEU A 251 -12.45 14.87 5.64
CA LEU A 251 -11.44 13.89 6.01
C LEU A 251 -10.65 14.35 7.24
N TYR A 252 -10.16 15.59 7.24
CA TYR A 252 -9.33 16.12 8.33
C TYR A 252 -10.13 16.30 9.62
N THR A 253 -11.37 16.80 9.56
CA THR A 253 -12.25 16.93 10.73
C THR A 253 -12.48 15.56 11.37
N ARG A 254 -12.83 14.55 10.57
CA ARG A 254 -13.02 13.17 11.07
C ARG A 254 -11.73 12.56 11.62
N LEU A 255 -10.60 12.81 10.97
CA LEU A 255 -9.30 12.36 11.46
C LEU A 255 -9.02 12.95 12.85
N THR A 256 -9.30 14.23 13.06
CA THR A 256 -9.11 14.90 14.35
C THR A 256 -10.01 14.28 15.42
N ASP A 257 -11.28 14.05 15.10
CA ASP A 257 -12.27 13.43 16.02
C ASP A 257 -11.83 12.01 16.41
N VAL A 258 -11.44 11.21 15.42
CA VAL A 258 -10.96 9.83 15.66
C VAL A 258 -9.68 9.85 16.47
N SER A 259 -8.72 10.73 16.14
CA SER A 259 -7.42 10.81 16.84
C SER A 259 -7.59 11.21 18.30
N SER A 260 -8.57 12.06 18.63
CA SER A 260 -8.83 12.50 20.01
C SER A 260 -9.28 11.38 20.94
N SER A 261 -9.92 10.35 20.39
CA SER A 261 -10.42 9.17 21.10
C SER A 261 -9.60 7.90 20.82
N TYR A 262 -8.56 8.03 19.99
CA TYR A 262 -7.76 6.88 19.58
C TYR A 262 -6.82 6.46 20.70
N VAL A 263 -6.92 5.20 21.08
CA VAL A 263 -5.95 4.53 21.93
C VAL A 263 -5.16 3.60 21.02
N PRO A 264 -3.82 3.82 20.86
CA PRO A 264 -3.00 2.89 20.09
C PRO A 264 -3.21 1.48 20.59
N VAL A 265 -3.57 0.57 19.70
CA VAL A 265 -3.51 -0.85 20.04
C VAL A 265 -2.02 -1.15 20.14
N GLU A 266 -1.52 -1.33 21.36
CA GLU A 266 -0.18 -1.84 21.60
C GLU A 266 -0.07 -3.15 20.82
N ASN A 267 0.65 -3.17 19.69
CA ASN A 267 0.74 -4.26 18.70
C ASN A 267 -0.22 -4.16 17.50
N ALA A 268 -0.40 -2.98 16.91
CA ALA A 268 -1.19 -2.81 15.67
C ALA A 268 -0.70 -3.68 14.47
N LEU A 269 0.52 -4.18 14.49
CA LEU A 269 1.05 -5.14 13.52
C LEU A 269 0.45 -6.55 13.67
N PHE A 270 -0.13 -6.87 14.85
CA PHE A 270 -0.64 -8.19 15.16
C PHE A 270 -2.04 -8.05 15.75
N THR A 271 -3.06 -8.33 14.97
CA THR A 271 -4.45 -8.26 15.43
C THR A 271 -4.77 -9.25 16.54
N GLU A 272 -4.03 -10.34 16.62
CA GLU A 272 -4.08 -11.31 17.72
C GLU A 272 -2.71 -12.00 17.84
N LEU A 273 -2.05 -11.83 18.98
CA LEU A 273 -1.00 -12.74 19.43
C LEU A 273 -1.66 -13.89 20.15
N ARG A 274 -1.74 -15.03 19.50
CA ARG A 274 -2.26 -16.22 20.10
C ARG A 274 -1.10 -17.03 20.68
N ARG A 275 -1.07 -17.15 22.02
CA ARG A 275 -0.16 -18.08 22.69
C ARG A 275 -0.51 -19.51 22.30
N ILE A 276 0.45 -20.25 21.77
CA ILE A 276 0.28 -21.67 21.56
C ILE A 276 0.37 -22.35 22.92
N GLN A 277 -0.76 -22.82 23.43
CA GLN A 277 -0.80 -23.64 24.63
C GLN A 277 -0.89 -25.11 24.21
N VAL A 278 0.12 -25.89 24.53
CA VAL A 278 0.05 -27.34 24.46
C VAL A 278 -0.80 -27.80 25.64
N LYS A 279 -2.12 -27.79 25.49
CA LYS A 279 -3.05 -28.39 26.43
C LYS A 279 -3.41 -29.77 25.94
N GLU A 280 -3.02 -30.78 26.71
CA GLU A 280 -3.47 -32.17 26.74
C GLU A 280 -3.39 -32.98 25.43
N ARG A 281 -2.87 -34.16 25.54
CA ARG A 281 -2.82 -35.20 24.50
C ARG A 281 -4.22 -35.42 23.92
N LEU A 282 -4.48 -34.87 22.78
CA LEU A 282 -5.63 -35.28 21.96
C LEU A 282 -5.32 -36.69 21.43
N GLY A 283 -6.29 -37.61 21.55
CA GLY A 283 -6.18 -38.96 21.04
C GLY A 283 -5.70 -38.97 19.58
N SER A 284 -4.88 -39.93 19.26
CA SER A 284 -4.21 -40.09 17.98
C SER A 284 -5.18 -40.09 16.79
N ALA A 285 -5.33 -38.93 16.14
CA ALA A 285 -5.80 -38.94 14.76
C ALA A 285 -4.80 -39.77 13.94
N SER A 286 -5.25 -40.72 13.11
CA SER A 286 -4.35 -41.57 12.36
C SER A 286 -3.45 -40.70 11.49
N SER A 287 -2.17 -40.98 11.46
CA SER A 287 -1.19 -40.29 10.62
C SER A 287 -1.59 -40.19 9.14
N ALA A 288 -2.37 -41.17 8.67
CA ALA A 288 -2.91 -41.25 7.31
C ALA A 288 -3.96 -40.14 7.03
N GLU A 289 -4.82 -39.81 7.98
CA GLU A 289 -5.84 -38.77 7.81
C GLU A 289 -5.21 -37.38 7.78
N LEU A 290 -4.18 -37.13 8.60
CA LEU A 290 -3.42 -35.86 8.59
C LEU A 290 -2.71 -35.65 7.26
N VAL A 291 -2.05 -36.73 6.73
CA VAL A 291 -1.40 -36.72 5.42
C VAL A 291 -2.41 -36.46 4.31
N TYR A 292 -3.57 -37.12 4.36
CA TYR A 292 -4.64 -36.96 3.37
C TYR A 292 -5.17 -35.52 3.38
N ARG A 293 -5.47 -34.96 4.53
CA ARG A 293 -5.95 -33.55 4.65
C ARG A 293 -4.91 -32.55 4.13
N GLN A 294 -3.64 -32.78 4.39
CA GLN A 294 -2.56 -31.95 3.89
C GLN A 294 -2.42 -32.03 2.36
N LEU A 295 -2.49 -33.22 1.80
CA LEU A 295 -2.38 -33.45 0.34
C LEU A 295 -3.59 -32.90 -0.42
N VAL A 296 -4.79 -33.09 0.11
CA VAL A 296 -6.03 -32.72 -0.59
C VAL A 296 -6.40 -31.25 -0.38
N TYR A 297 -6.19 -30.71 0.80
CA TYR A 297 -6.63 -29.35 1.17
C TYR A 297 -5.50 -28.34 1.29
N GLY A 298 -4.24 -28.76 1.18
CA GLY A 298 -3.07 -27.89 1.31
C GLY A 298 -2.94 -27.26 2.71
N ARG A 299 -3.68 -27.75 3.70
CA ARG A 299 -3.72 -27.20 5.06
C ARG A 299 -3.06 -28.14 6.04
N VAL A 300 -2.04 -27.64 6.75
CA VAL A 300 -1.51 -28.32 7.94
C VAL A 300 -2.46 -28.04 9.09
N ALA A 301 -2.98 -29.09 9.72
CA ALA A 301 -3.74 -28.95 10.96
C ALA A 301 -2.77 -28.57 12.09
N GLU A 302 -2.60 -27.27 12.33
CA GLU A 302 -1.65 -26.67 13.26
C GLU A 302 -1.70 -27.32 14.65
N LYS A 303 -2.90 -27.51 15.17
CA LYS A 303 -3.12 -28.07 16.50
C LYS A 303 -2.63 -29.51 16.60
N GLU A 304 -2.91 -30.31 15.61
CA GLU A 304 -2.53 -31.74 15.55
C GLU A 304 -1.03 -31.91 15.33
N PHE A 305 -0.42 -31.03 14.54
CA PHE A 305 1.02 -31.02 14.31
C PHE A 305 1.84 -30.66 15.56
N LEU A 306 1.40 -29.63 16.30
CA LEU A 306 2.08 -29.18 17.52
C LEU A 306 1.89 -30.12 18.70
N LEU A 307 0.77 -30.89 18.75
CA LEU A 307 0.46 -31.80 19.82
C LEU A 307 1.01 -33.22 19.62
N SER A 308 1.49 -33.59 18.43
CA SER A 308 2.10 -34.89 18.19
C SER A 308 3.43 -35.00 18.98
N ALA A 309 3.45 -35.81 20.03
CA ALA A 309 4.63 -36.01 20.88
C ALA A 309 5.75 -36.78 20.20
N GLU A 310 5.46 -37.50 19.09
CA GLU A 310 6.45 -38.22 18.32
C GLU A 310 6.68 -37.55 16.97
N PRO A 311 7.91 -37.62 16.41
CA PRO A 311 8.10 -37.31 15.00
C PRO A 311 7.14 -38.23 14.23
N LEU A 312 6.25 -37.66 13.42
CA LEU A 312 5.30 -38.39 12.63
C LEU A 312 6.04 -39.52 11.90
N PRO A 313 5.83 -40.81 12.24
CA PRO A 313 6.62 -41.89 11.69
C PRO A 313 6.40 -41.92 10.18
N ASN A 314 7.45 -41.81 9.40
CA ASN A 314 7.46 -41.89 7.93
C ASN A 314 6.77 -40.77 7.16
N THR A 315 6.54 -39.61 7.72
CA THR A 315 6.17 -38.43 6.92
C THR A 315 7.42 -37.77 6.41
N SER A 316 8.04 -38.30 5.39
CA SER A 316 9.12 -37.71 4.62
C SER A 316 8.78 -36.31 4.03
N TYR A 317 7.54 -35.86 4.17
CA TYR A 317 7.04 -34.58 3.71
C TYR A 317 7.31 -33.41 4.67
N ILE A 318 7.49 -33.66 5.96
CA ILE A 318 7.79 -32.64 6.97
C ILE A 318 9.03 -33.07 7.76
N GLY A 319 10.09 -33.38 7.06
CA GLY A 319 11.38 -33.67 7.66
C GLY A 319 12.08 -32.37 8.12
N PRO A 320 12.94 -32.46 9.13
CA PRO A 320 13.76 -31.33 9.53
C PRO A 320 14.60 -30.87 8.33
N ARG A 321 14.43 -29.62 7.95
CA ARG A 321 15.30 -29.01 6.94
C ARG A 321 16.62 -28.69 7.59
N ALA A 322 17.73 -29.15 7.02
CA ALA A 322 19.09 -28.95 7.58
C ALA A 322 19.36 -27.47 7.88
N GLN A 323 18.92 -26.56 7.00
CA GLN A 323 19.05 -25.12 7.18
C GLN A 323 18.24 -24.59 8.37
N LEU A 324 17.02 -25.07 8.58
CA LEU A 324 16.21 -24.67 9.74
C LEU A 324 16.84 -25.22 11.03
N THR A 325 17.27 -26.48 11.05
CA THR A 325 17.95 -27.08 12.21
C THR A 325 19.21 -26.30 12.57
N GLN A 326 20.00 -25.88 11.58
CA GLN A 326 21.18 -25.07 11.78
C GLN A 326 20.84 -23.68 12.37
N ALA A 327 19.78 -23.03 11.85
CA ALA A 327 19.33 -21.73 12.35
C ALA A 327 18.81 -21.82 13.79
N LEU A 328 18.04 -22.86 14.13
CA LEU A 328 17.54 -23.10 15.49
C LEU A 328 18.70 -23.35 16.46
N SER A 329 19.68 -24.18 16.08
CA SER A 329 20.88 -24.42 16.88
C SER A 329 21.72 -23.15 17.11
N ALA A 330 21.75 -22.24 16.14
CA ALA A 330 22.43 -20.95 16.31
C ALA A 330 21.72 -20.03 17.31
N ILE A 331 20.38 -20.06 17.34
CA ILE A 331 19.58 -19.31 18.33
C ILE A 331 19.80 -19.91 19.74
N ASP A 332 19.70 -21.22 19.88
CA ASP A 332 19.93 -21.91 21.15
C ASP A 332 21.36 -21.63 21.72
N ALA A 333 22.33 -21.45 20.83
CA ALA A 333 23.70 -21.07 21.20
C ALA A 333 23.86 -19.54 21.45
N GLY A 334 22.81 -18.76 21.40
CA GLY A 334 22.85 -17.30 21.58
C GLY A 334 23.52 -16.53 20.43
N LYS A 335 23.71 -17.17 19.28
CA LYS A 335 24.38 -16.59 18.10
C LYS A 335 23.44 -15.90 17.11
N GLY A 336 22.13 -15.91 17.36
CA GLY A 336 21.10 -15.28 16.53
C GLY A 336 19.87 -14.91 17.36
N ARG A 337 19.03 -14.01 16.82
CA ARG A 337 17.77 -13.60 17.46
C ARG A 337 16.57 -13.86 16.56
N ASP A 338 16.76 -13.79 15.23
CA ASP A 338 15.68 -13.80 14.26
C ASP A 338 15.92 -14.87 13.19
N ILE A 339 14.87 -15.55 12.76
CA ILE A 339 14.89 -16.48 11.63
C ILE A 339 13.92 -15.92 10.57
N PHE A 340 14.45 -15.60 9.40
CA PHE A 340 13.65 -15.22 8.23
C PHE A 340 13.46 -16.42 7.32
N ILE A 341 12.19 -16.85 7.14
CA ILE A 341 11.82 -17.95 6.26
C ILE A 341 11.18 -17.37 5.00
N HIS A 342 11.90 -17.42 3.90
CA HIS A 342 11.43 -16.94 2.60
C HIS A 342 11.43 -18.07 1.56
N GLY A 343 10.70 -17.86 0.46
CA GLY A 343 10.61 -18.83 -0.64
C GLY A 343 9.34 -18.61 -1.46
N GLU A 344 9.24 -19.33 -2.56
CA GLU A 344 8.08 -19.29 -3.47
C GLU A 344 6.79 -19.79 -2.82
N LEU A 345 5.66 -19.56 -3.48
CA LEU A 345 4.38 -20.09 -3.05
C LEU A 345 4.46 -21.63 -2.96
N ALA A 346 3.82 -22.21 -1.96
CA ALA A 346 3.84 -23.67 -1.69
C ALA A 346 5.23 -24.28 -1.36
N SER A 347 6.28 -23.47 -1.11
CA SER A 347 7.62 -23.97 -0.74
C SER A 347 7.72 -24.56 0.68
N GLY A 348 6.60 -24.61 1.42
CA GLY A 348 6.52 -25.18 2.77
C GLY A 348 7.00 -24.23 3.89
N LYS A 349 6.91 -22.90 3.69
CA LYS A 349 7.23 -21.89 4.72
C LYS A 349 6.44 -22.07 6.01
N SER A 350 5.13 -22.28 5.90
CA SER A 350 4.25 -22.51 7.06
C SER A 350 4.66 -23.76 7.85
N CYS A 351 5.04 -24.83 7.17
CA CYS A 351 5.58 -26.03 7.83
C CYS A 351 6.89 -25.73 8.57
N ALA A 352 7.77 -24.91 7.99
CA ALA A 352 9.03 -24.53 8.64
C ALA A 352 8.77 -23.66 9.89
N CYS A 353 7.79 -22.75 9.85
CA CYS A 353 7.36 -21.98 11.02
C CYS A 353 6.81 -22.88 12.13
N LEU A 354 5.99 -23.88 11.81
CA LEU A 354 5.46 -24.84 12.77
C LEU A 354 6.54 -25.72 13.38
N LEU A 355 7.53 -26.16 12.59
CA LEU A 355 8.70 -26.90 13.09
C LEU A 355 9.52 -26.06 14.07
N ALA A 356 9.75 -24.77 13.75
CA ALA A 356 10.42 -23.85 14.67
C ALA A 356 9.61 -23.65 15.95
N ALA A 357 8.30 -23.42 15.85
CA ALA A 357 7.41 -23.30 17.01
C ALA A 357 7.48 -24.54 17.91
N LYS A 358 7.43 -25.75 17.32
CA LYS A 358 7.56 -27.00 18.06
C LYS A 358 8.90 -27.13 18.78
N HIS A 359 10.00 -26.75 18.12
CA HIS A 359 11.33 -26.73 18.72
C HIS A 359 11.36 -25.83 19.97
N PHE A 360 10.86 -24.61 19.88
CA PHE A 360 10.83 -23.68 21.01
C PHE A 360 9.93 -24.13 22.15
N ILE A 361 8.74 -24.68 21.84
CA ILE A 361 7.84 -25.23 22.86
C ILE A 361 8.51 -26.38 23.62
N ASN A 362 9.23 -27.26 22.91
CA ASN A 362 9.92 -28.41 23.53
C ASN A 362 11.14 -27.97 24.40
N ASN A 363 11.59 -26.74 24.23
CA ASN A 363 12.65 -26.12 25.03
C ASN A 363 12.11 -25.10 26.04
N ASP A 364 10.84 -25.25 26.46
CA ASP A 364 10.17 -24.43 27.48
C ASP A 364 10.03 -22.94 27.18
N TYR A 365 10.09 -22.56 25.88
CA TYR A 365 9.79 -21.20 25.47
C TYR A 365 8.26 -20.98 25.34
N GLU A 366 7.83 -19.77 25.66
CA GLU A 366 6.50 -19.31 25.32
C GLU A 366 6.47 -18.92 23.83
N VAL A 367 5.63 -19.57 23.06
CA VAL A 367 5.49 -19.33 21.61
C VAL A 367 4.17 -18.65 21.31
N TYR A 368 4.25 -17.56 20.57
CA TYR A 368 3.11 -16.79 20.09
C TYR A 368 3.08 -16.81 18.58
N ILE A 369 1.92 -17.08 17.99
CA ILE A 369 1.66 -16.90 16.56
C ILE A 369 0.83 -15.63 16.39
N ALA A 370 1.33 -14.75 15.54
CA ALA A 370 0.57 -13.61 15.06
C ALA A 370 -0.31 -14.05 13.90
N SER A 371 -1.61 -13.87 14.00
CA SER A 371 -2.51 -14.00 12.87
C SER A 371 -2.84 -12.60 12.32
N GLN A 372 -2.47 -12.37 11.08
CA GLN A 372 -3.03 -11.24 10.33
C GLN A 372 -4.35 -11.72 9.71
N GLY A 373 -5.45 -11.69 10.46
CA GLY A 373 -6.77 -11.99 9.93
C GLY A 373 -6.96 -13.41 9.34
N PRO A 374 -8.15 -13.74 8.83
CA PRO A 374 -8.52 -15.10 8.42
C PRO A 374 -7.86 -15.61 7.11
N HIS A 375 -6.90 -14.95 6.54
CA HIS A 375 -6.38 -15.24 5.19
C HIS A 375 -4.90 -15.59 5.10
N LEU A 376 -4.20 -15.91 6.19
CA LEU A 376 -2.78 -16.26 6.16
C LEU A 376 -2.45 -17.73 6.35
N PHE A 377 -3.44 -18.60 6.16
CA PHE A 377 -3.14 -20.05 6.00
C PHE A 377 -4.10 -20.70 5.03
#